data_6fc36b86803f3525dd8579cbf470f21f
#
_entry.id   6fc36b86803f3525dd8579cbf470f21f
#
_cell.length_a   1.000
_cell.length_b   1.000
_cell.length_c   1.000
_cell.angle_alpha   90.00
_cell.angle_beta   90.00
_cell.angle_gamma   90.00
#
_symmetry.space_group_name_H-M   'P 1'
#
loop_
_entity.id
_entity.type
_entity.pdbx_description
1 polymer ?
#
loop_
_entity_poly.entity_id
_entity_poly.type
_entity_poly.pdbx_seq_one_letter_code
_entity_poly.pdbx_strand_id
1 'polypeptide(L)'
;MNNFKTYEDVENLVVIFFEGDEYEKSQALEEIISSFKPLIVKLMMKYFHRYDEDFMQDGIVELIQRTLSYEYKKYHKFSGYIKAYMEYYFRRLYFKQNFEQNISCDELYDTDISQNDIYDYEITSMVDNLEEKQSYIIRENVLKNKKLKKVARDMNISYIYAKKIKKRAIENLKKSM
;
A
#
# COMPACT_ATOMS: atom_id res chain seq x y z
N MET A 1 11.97 3.32 -28.13
CA MET A 1 12.11 4.37 -27.11
C MET A 1 11.02 4.14 -26.09
N ASN A 2 11.36 3.66 -24.88
CA ASN A 2 10.37 3.50 -23.81
C ASN A 2 10.02 4.88 -23.26
N ASN A 3 8.92 5.45 -23.72
CA ASN A 3 8.34 6.62 -23.08
C ASN A 3 7.76 6.17 -21.73
N PHE A 4 8.52 6.36 -20.65
CA PHE A 4 7.96 6.26 -19.33
C PHE A 4 6.90 7.35 -19.17
N LYS A 5 5.64 6.94 -19.01
CA LYS A 5 4.54 7.89 -18.76
C LYS A 5 4.78 8.61 -17.44
N THR A 6 4.52 9.89 -17.43
CA THR A 6 4.55 10.69 -16.20
C THR A 6 3.35 10.34 -15.30
N TYR A 7 3.39 10.76 -14.05
CA TYR A 7 2.23 10.61 -13.16
C TYR A 7 0.97 11.30 -13.73
N GLU A 8 1.13 12.44 -14.38
CA GLU A 8 0.03 13.18 -15.02
C GLU A 8 -0.58 12.39 -16.18
N ASP A 9 0.25 11.72 -16.99
CA ASP A 9 -0.24 10.88 -18.08
C ASP A 9 -1.12 9.74 -17.56
N VAL A 10 -0.72 9.11 -16.47
CA VAL A 10 -1.50 8.03 -15.84
C VAL A 10 -2.83 8.55 -15.27
N GLU A 11 -2.83 9.71 -14.60
CA GLU A 11 -4.08 10.29 -14.08
C GLU A 11 -5.03 10.67 -15.24
N ASN A 12 -4.51 11.16 -16.37
CA ASN A 12 -5.31 11.43 -17.57
C ASN A 12 -5.91 10.14 -18.16
N LEU A 13 -5.16 9.03 -18.19
CA LEU A 13 -5.69 7.72 -18.62
C LEU A 13 -6.84 7.25 -17.72
N VAL A 14 -6.75 7.50 -16.42
CA VAL A 14 -7.83 7.17 -15.48
C VAL A 14 -9.09 7.98 -15.77
N VAL A 15 -8.95 9.27 -16.10
CA VAL A 15 -10.11 10.07 -16.53
C VAL A 15 -10.76 9.47 -17.78
N ILE A 16 -9.97 9.14 -18.80
CA ILE A 16 -10.46 8.51 -20.05
C ILE A 16 -11.14 7.17 -19.73
N PHE A 17 -10.55 6.37 -18.85
CA PHE A 17 -11.11 5.07 -18.45
C PHE A 17 -12.50 5.21 -17.80
N PHE A 18 -12.76 6.23 -16.99
CA PHE A 18 -14.04 6.40 -16.31
C PHE A 18 -15.08 7.20 -17.12
N GLU A 19 -14.64 8.13 -17.97
CA GLU A 19 -15.51 9.08 -18.66
C GLU A 19 -15.63 8.82 -20.18
N GLY A 20 -14.71 8.05 -20.78
CA GLY A 20 -14.64 7.75 -22.20
C GLY A 20 -15.70 6.75 -22.70
N ASP A 21 -15.73 6.53 -24.00
CA ASP A 21 -16.54 5.47 -24.61
C ASP A 21 -15.90 4.07 -24.41
N GLU A 22 -16.57 3.00 -24.82
CA GLU A 22 -16.13 1.60 -24.65
C GLU A 22 -14.74 1.35 -25.28
N TYR A 23 -14.46 1.95 -26.43
CA TYR A 23 -13.20 1.80 -27.12
C TYR A 23 -12.08 2.54 -26.39
N GLU A 24 -12.34 3.78 -25.99
CA GLU A 24 -11.41 4.61 -25.21
C GLU A 24 -11.09 3.96 -23.85
N LYS A 25 -12.08 3.41 -23.18
CA LYS A 25 -11.91 2.66 -21.92
C LYS A 25 -10.98 1.47 -22.08
N SER A 26 -11.17 0.68 -23.15
CA SER A 26 -10.32 -0.48 -23.40
C SER A 26 -8.87 -0.05 -23.66
N GLN A 27 -8.66 0.96 -24.49
CA GLN A 27 -7.32 1.47 -24.75
C GLN A 27 -6.66 2.06 -23.49
N ALA A 28 -7.41 2.87 -22.73
CA ALA A 28 -6.89 3.46 -21.50
C ALA A 28 -6.49 2.37 -20.47
N LEU A 29 -7.28 1.29 -20.35
CA LEU A 29 -6.95 0.18 -19.47
C LEU A 29 -5.67 -0.54 -19.91
N GLU A 30 -5.49 -0.83 -21.19
CA GLU A 30 -4.26 -1.44 -21.72
C GLU A 30 -3.02 -0.56 -21.44
N GLU A 31 -3.17 0.74 -21.60
CA GLU A 31 -2.09 1.67 -21.33
C GLU A 31 -1.79 1.81 -19.83
N ILE A 32 -2.80 1.77 -18.96
CA ILE A 32 -2.63 1.69 -17.50
C ILE A 32 -1.87 0.41 -17.15
N ILE A 33 -2.29 -0.75 -17.64
CA ILE A 33 -1.60 -2.03 -17.41
C ILE A 33 -0.13 -1.93 -17.84
N SER A 34 0.13 -1.43 -19.04
CA SER A 34 1.48 -1.25 -19.58
C SER A 34 2.34 -0.35 -18.67
N SER A 35 1.76 0.72 -18.14
CA SER A 35 2.44 1.69 -17.27
C SER A 35 2.83 1.10 -15.91
N PHE A 36 2.04 0.15 -15.39
CA PHE A 36 2.29 -0.49 -14.09
C PHE A 36 3.03 -1.84 -14.17
N LYS A 37 3.21 -2.44 -15.34
CA LYS A 37 4.04 -3.65 -15.51
C LYS A 37 5.42 -3.55 -14.85
N PRO A 38 6.19 -2.45 -15.00
CA PRO A 38 7.48 -2.32 -14.33
C PRO A 38 7.38 -2.33 -12.79
N LEU A 39 6.29 -1.81 -12.23
CA LEU A 39 6.04 -1.87 -10.79
C LEU A 39 5.81 -3.31 -10.34
N ILE A 40 4.98 -4.08 -11.07
CA ILE A 40 4.72 -5.50 -10.79
C ILE A 40 6.04 -6.29 -10.79
N VAL A 41 6.86 -6.15 -11.85
CA VAL A 41 8.17 -6.78 -11.93
C VAL A 41 9.06 -6.40 -10.75
N LYS A 42 9.11 -5.12 -10.39
CA LYS A 42 9.88 -4.64 -9.24
C LYS A 42 9.42 -5.28 -7.93
N LEU A 43 8.12 -5.43 -7.73
CA LEU A 43 7.57 -6.05 -6.52
C LEU A 43 7.83 -7.56 -6.47
N MET A 44 7.71 -8.26 -7.62
CA MET A 44 8.12 -9.66 -7.70
C MET A 44 9.59 -9.84 -7.33
N MET A 45 10.48 -9.05 -7.91
CA MET A 45 11.92 -9.11 -7.60
C MET A 45 12.21 -8.75 -6.13
N LYS A 46 11.43 -7.81 -5.55
CA LYS A 46 11.58 -7.41 -4.15
C LYS A 46 11.21 -8.54 -3.18
N TYR A 47 10.09 -9.23 -3.43
CA TYR A 47 9.55 -10.21 -2.49
C TYR A 47 9.99 -11.65 -2.80
N PHE A 48 10.04 -12.03 -4.07
CA PHE A 48 10.32 -13.42 -4.47
C PHE A 48 11.72 -13.63 -5.07
N HIS A 49 12.47 -12.55 -5.32
CA HIS A 49 13.81 -12.56 -5.89
C HIS A 49 13.91 -13.29 -7.25
N ARG A 50 12.79 -13.46 -7.93
CA ARG A 50 12.69 -14.10 -9.25
C ARG A 50 11.59 -13.47 -10.08
N TYR A 51 11.71 -13.61 -11.41
CA TYR A 51 10.60 -13.39 -12.33
C TYR A 51 9.78 -14.67 -12.41
N ASP A 52 8.45 -14.54 -12.39
CA ASP A 52 7.51 -15.64 -12.47
C ASP A 52 6.30 -15.18 -13.27
N GLU A 53 5.96 -15.90 -14.34
CA GLU A 53 4.90 -15.52 -15.26
C GLU A 53 3.53 -15.57 -14.61
N ASP A 54 3.30 -16.54 -13.73
CA ASP A 54 2.03 -16.68 -13.02
C ASP A 54 1.81 -15.49 -12.08
N PHE A 55 2.83 -15.11 -11.32
CA PHE A 55 2.76 -13.91 -10.48
C PHE A 55 2.62 -12.62 -11.29
N MET A 56 3.17 -12.58 -12.50
CA MET A 56 2.98 -11.45 -13.39
C MET A 56 1.54 -11.33 -13.84
N GLN A 57 0.91 -12.44 -14.21
CA GLN A 57 -0.50 -12.50 -14.61
C GLN A 57 -1.41 -12.18 -13.44
N ASP A 58 -1.18 -12.78 -12.27
CA ASP A 58 -1.93 -12.49 -11.05
C ASP A 58 -1.85 -11.02 -10.68
N GLY A 59 -0.66 -10.43 -10.77
CA GLY A 59 -0.45 -9.00 -10.54
C GLY A 59 -1.20 -8.11 -11.52
N ILE A 60 -1.30 -8.52 -12.80
CA ILE A 60 -2.09 -7.80 -13.81
C ILE A 60 -3.58 -7.91 -13.51
N VAL A 61 -4.07 -9.10 -13.17
CA VAL A 61 -5.49 -9.32 -12.80
C VAL A 61 -5.86 -8.45 -11.58
N GLU A 62 -5.02 -8.44 -10.56
CA GLU A 62 -5.24 -7.62 -9.37
C GLU A 62 -5.24 -6.12 -9.71
N LEU A 63 -4.31 -5.66 -10.56
CA LEU A 63 -4.29 -4.28 -11.04
C LEU A 63 -5.59 -3.90 -11.76
N ILE A 64 -6.12 -4.77 -12.63
CA ILE A 64 -7.39 -4.55 -13.34
C ILE A 64 -8.54 -4.43 -12.34
N GLN A 65 -8.65 -5.38 -11.39
CA GLN A 65 -9.71 -5.37 -10.38
C GLN A 65 -9.68 -4.09 -9.54
N ARG A 66 -8.49 -3.62 -9.18
CA ARG A 66 -8.34 -2.37 -8.41
C ARG A 66 -8.62 -1.12 -9.26
N THR A 67 -8.30 -1.15 -10.54
CA THR A 67 -8.68 -0.07 -11.45
C THR A 67 -10.20 0.03 -11.57
N LEU A 68 -10.89 -1.11 -11.74
CA LEU A 68 -12.36 -1.16 -11.82
C LEU A 68 -13.06 -0.72 -10.52
N SER A 69 -12.47 -1.05 -9.36
CA SER A 69 -13.03 -0.69 -8.06
C SER A 69 -12.62 0.70 -7.55
N TYR A 70 -11.79 1.43 -8.30
CA TYR A 70 -11.30 2.74 -7.89
C TYR A 70 -12.40 3.80 -7.93
N GLU A 71 -12.66 4.47 -6.81
CA GLU A 71 -13.62 5.57 -6.72
C GLU A 71 -12.97 6.89 -7.17
N TYR A 72 -12.88 7.10 -8.48
CA TYR A 72 -12.17 8.20 -9.14
C TYR A 72 -12.44 9.60 -8.56
N LYS A 73 -13.67 9.91 -8.16
CA LYS A 73 -14.04 11.24 -7.62
C LYS A 73 -13.75 11.41 -6.13
N LYS A 74 -13.40 10.34 -5.43
CA LYS A 74 -13.22 10.33 -3.97
C LYS A 74 -11.75 10.35 -3.56
N TYR A 75 -10.85 9.80 -4.37
CA TYR A 75 -9.43 9.64 -4.05
C TYR A 75 -8.54 10.55 -4.89
N HIS A 76 -7.49 11.09 -4.26
CA HIS A 76 -6.71 12.19 -4.85
C HIS A 76 -5.67 11.79 -5.89
N LYS A 77 -5.18 10.54 -5.93
CA LYS A 77 -4.17 10.09 -6.91
C LYS A 77 -4.23 8.59 -7.11
N PHE A 78 -4.65 8.18 -8.28
CA PHE A 78 -4.70 6.77 -8.69
C PHE A 78 -3.35 6.07 -8.60
N SER A 79 -2.29 6.72 -9.07
CA SER A 79 -0.94 6.15 -9.08
C SER A 79 -0.44 5.81 -7.67
N GLY A 80 -0.74 6.64 -6.68
CA GLY A 80 -0.44 6.39 -5.28
C GLY A 80 -1.24 5.23 -4.71
N TYR A 81 -2.54 5.22 -4.99
CA TYR A 81 -3.47 4.16 -4.59
C TYR A 81 -3.01 2.78 -5.12
N ILE A 82 -2.77 2.67 -6.44
CA ILE A 82 -2.32 1.41 -7.04
C ILE A 82 -0.96 0.97 -6.49
N LYS A 83 -0.01 1.89 -6.29
CA LYS A 83 1.30 1.56 -5.74
C LYS A 83 1.20 0.95 -4.34
N ALA A 84 0.44 1.57 -3.45
CA ALA A 84 0.24 1.07 -2.09
C ALA A 84 -0.46 -0.29 -2.10
N TYR A 85 -1.51 -0.42 -2.91
CA TYR A 85 -2.27 -1.65 -3.02
C TYR A 85 -1.44 -2.81 -3.56
N MET A 86 -0.70 -2.62 -4.65
CA MET A 86 0.14 -3.66 -5.24
C MET A 86 1.28 -4.08 -4.30
N GLU A 87 1.86 -3.15 -3.56
CA GLU A 87 2.85 -3.44 -2.51
C GLU A 87 2.26 -4.35 -1.42
N TYR A 88 1.05 -4.03 -0.95
CA TYR A 88 0.34 -4.85 0.03
C TYR A 88 0.02 -6.24 -0.52
N TYR A 89 -0.50 -6.33 -1.75
CA TYR A 89 -0.84 -7.58 -2.42
C TYR A 89 0.36 -8.52 -2.52
N PHE A 90 1.50 -8.07 -3.07
CA PHE A 90 2.71 -8.89 -3.21
C PHE A 90 3.31 -9.28 -1.86
N ARG A 91 3.25 -8.39 -0.88
CA ARG A 91 3.67 -8.70 0.48
C ARG A 91 2.80 -9.80 1.10
N ARG A 92 1.49 -9.75 0.94
CA ARG A 92 0.56 -10.78 1.41
C ARG A 92 0.84 -12.13 0.75
N LEU A 93 1.03 -12.17 -0.58
CA LEU A 93 1.42 -13.37 -1.30
C LEU A 93 2.70 -13.99 -0.76
N TYR A 94 3.71 -13.18 -0.51
CA TYR A 94 4.97 -13.62 0.06
C TYR A 94 4.79 -14.27 1.44
N PHE A 95 4.02 -13.63 2.31
CA PHE A 95 3.73 -14.20 3.63
C PHE A 95 2.90 -15.49 3.53
N LYS A 96 1.91 -15.53 2.63
CA LYS A 96 1.09 -16.73 2.42
C LYS A 96 1.98 -17.91 2.00
N GLN A 97 2.85 -17.75 1.02
CA GLN A 97 3.75 -18.82 0.58
C GLN A 97 4.74 -19.28 1.66
N ASN A 98 5.31 -18.36 2.41
CA ASN A 98 6.25 -18.74 3.48
C ASN A 98 5.56 -19.38 4.69
N PHE A 99 4.28 -19.04 4.93
CA PHE A 99 3.49 -19.66 6.00
C PHE A 99 3.03 -21.07 5.61
N GLU A 100 2.62 -21.29 4.37
CA GLU A 100 2.21 -22.61 3.86
C GLU A 100 3.37 -23.62 3.86
N GLN A 101 4.60 -23.16 3.75
CA GLN A 101 5.79 -24.03 3.90
C GLN A 101 6.09 -24.42 5.35
N ASN A 102 5.53 -23.73 6.34
CA ASN A 102 5.83 -23.94 7.76
C ASN A 102 4.65 -24.46 8.61
N ILE A 103 3.43 -24.52 8.09
CA ILE A 103 2.24 -24.98 8.84
C ILE A 103 1.36 -25.80 7.89
N SER A 104 1.13 -27.09 8.28
CA SER A 104 0.05 -27.89 7.72
C SER A 104 -1.30 -27.19 7.97
N CYS A 105 -2.07 -27.03 6.88
CA CYS A 105 -3.37 -26.39 6.81
C CYS A 105 -4.23 -26.50 8.05
N ASP A 106 -4.58 -25.34 8.61
CA ASP A 106 -5.96 -25.05 9.00
C ASP A 106 -6.08 -23.53 9.20
N GLU A 107 -7.10 -22.94 8.58
CA GLU A 107 -7.53 -21.53 8.70
C GLU A 107 -6.73 -20.45 7.94
N LEU A 108 -6.83 -20.46 6.61
CA LEU A 108 -6.66 -19.24 5.82
C LEU A 108 -8.05 -18.76 5.35
N TYR A 109 -8.61 -17.83 6.11
CA TYR A 109 -9.79 -17.08 5.65
C TYR A 109 -9.41 -16.18 4.48
N ASP A 110 -10.16 -16.31 3.38
CA ASP A 110 -10.23 -15.29 2.32
C ASP A 110 -10.85 -14.03 2.91
N THR A 111 -10.02 -13.19 3.49
CA THR A 111 -10.44 -11.84 3.84
C THR A 111 -10.29 -10.97 2.61
N ASP A 112 -11.41 -10.61 2.00
CA ASP A 112 -11.45 -9.51 1.05
C ASP A 112 -10.76 -8.29 1.65
N ILE A 113 -9.76 -7.78 0.94
CA ILE A 113 -9.06 -6.57 1.37
C ILE A 113 -10.07 -5.43 1.33
N SER A 114 -10.50 -4.98 2.50
CA SER A 114 -11.35 -3.81 2.61
C SER A 114 -10.57 -2.54 2.32
N GLN A 115 -11.26 -1.47 1.95
CA GLN A 115 -10.62 -0.15 1.83
C GLN A 115 -9.93 0.28 3.14
N ASN A 116 -10.44 -0.15 4.28
CA ASN A 116 -9.83 0.08 5.58
C ASN A 116 -8.43 -0.56 5.70
N ASP A 117 -8.21 -1.74 5.10
CA ASP A 117 -6.91 -2.42 5.13
C ASP A 117 -5.84 -1.65 4.34
N ILE A 118 -6.23 -0.94 3.29
CA ILE A 118 -5.31 -0.08 2.50
C ILE A 118 -4.90 1.15 3.31
N TYR A 119 -5.86 1.81 3.97
CA TYR A 119 -5.57 2.94 4.85
C TYR A 119 -4.69 2.52 6.03
N ASP A 120 -4.96 1.36 6.62
CA ASP A 120 -4.13 0.80 7.69
C ASP A 120 -2.71 0.50 7.20
N TYR A 121 -2.56 0.05 5.94
CA TYR A 121 -1.24 -0.17 5.34
C TYR A 121 -0.49 1.14 5.05
N GLU A 122 -1.15 2.14 4.46
CA GLU A 122 -0.53 3.45 4.21
C GLU A 122 -0.05 4.08 5.52
N ILE A 123 -0.90 4.07 6.54
CA ILE A 123 -0.57 4.57 7.88
C ILE A 123 0.60 3.77 8.47
N THR A 124 0.57 2.44 8.36
CA THR A 124 1.64 1.58 8.90
C THR A 124 2.96 1.83 8.19
N SER A 125 2.95 1.96 6.86
CA SER A 125 4.13 2.26 6.05
C SER A 125 4.71 3.65 6.38
N MET A 126 3.85 4.65 6.58
CA MET A 126 4.29 5.98 7.01
C MET A 126 4.89 5.95 8.42
N VAL A 127 4.32 5.15 9.30
CA VAL A 127 4.82 4.98 10.68
C VAL A 127 6.16 4.25 10.69
N ASP A 128 6.39 3.31 9.76
CA ASP A 128 7.67 2.59 9.61
C ASP A 128 8.82 3.49 9.15
N ASN A 129 8.50 4.57 8.43
CA ASN A 129 9.47 5.57 7.99
C ASN A 129 9.84 6.61 9.06
N LEU A 130 9.18 6.57 10.22
CA LEU A 130 9.53 7.43 11.36
C LEU A 130 10.75 6.90 12.12
N GLU A 131 11.39 7.76 12.90
CA GLU A 131 12.39 7.33 13.87
C GLU A 131 11.81 6.24 14.81
N GLU A 132 12.64 5.28 15.21
CA GLU A 132 12.23 4.13 16.03
C GLU A 132 11.35 4.50 17.24
N LYS A 133 11.75 5.54 17.99
CA LYS A 133 10.98 6.02 19.15
C LYS A 133 9.65 6.66 18.76
N GLN A 134 9.59 7.33 17.62
CA GLN A 134 8.39 7.95 17.10
C GLN A 134 7.43 6.88 16.59
N SER A 135 7.92 5.92 15.79
CA SER A 135 7.19 4.78 15.30
C SER A 135 6.57 3.98 16.45
N TYR A 136 7.35 3.63 17.48
CA TYR A 136 6.87 2.89 18.63
C TYR A 136 5.72 3.61 19.36
N ILE A 137 5.87 4.93 19.62
CA ILE A 137 4.81 5.71 20.29
C ILE A 137 3.54 5.77 19.45
N ILE A 138 3.63 5.97 18.13
CA ILE A 138 2.45 6.01 17.26
C ILE A 138 1.78 4.66 17.23
N ARG A 139 2.53 3.57 17.04
CA ARG A 139 1.97 2.20 17.04
C ARG A 139 1.25 1.86 18.33
N GLU A 140 1.87 2.09 19.46
CA GLU A 140 1.31 1.67 20.75
C GLU A 140 0.21 2.60 21.26
N ASN A 141 0.38 3.93 21.08
CA ASN A 141 -0.59 4.89 21.62
C ASN A 141 -1.73 5.22 20.65
N VAL A 142 -1.46 5.32 19.33
CA VAL A 142 -2.47 5.71 18.35
C VAL A 142 -3.13 4.49 17.73
N LEU A 143 -2.36 3.55 17.16
CA LEU A 143 -2.94 2.39 16.48
C LEU A 143 -3.50 1.35 17.47
N LYS A 144 -2.79 1.06 18.56
CA LYS A 144 -3.24 0.09 19.58
C LYS A 144 -4.00 0.74 20.75
N ASN A 145 -4.29 2.02 20.68
CA ASN A 145 -5.05 2.79 21.66
C ASN A 145 -4.59 2.65 23.13
N LYS A 146 -3.28 2.39 23.38
CA LYS A 146 -2.72 2.31 24.73
C LYS A 146 -2.55 3.71 25.32
N LYS A 147 -2.78 3.83 26.62
CA LYS A 147 -2.56 5.12 27.35
C LYS A 147 -1.10 5.57 27.21
N LEU A 148 -0.84 6.79 26.74
CA LEU A 148 0.51 7.32 26.55
C LEU A 148 1.40 7.24 27.80
N LYS A 149 0.80 7.33 29.00
CA LYS A 149 1.51 7.17 30.28
C LYS A 149 2.07 5.75 30.44
N LYS A 150 1.38 4.72 29.91
CA LYS A 150 1.85 3.32 29.91
C LYS A 150 2.98 3.15 28.90
N VAL A 151 2.80 3.67 27.68
CA VAL A 151 3.82 3.64 26.62
C VAL A 151 5.12 4.35 27.08
N ALA A 152 5.01 5.49 27.77
CA ALA A 152 6.16 6.19 28.33
C ALA A 152 6.92 5.35 29.36
N ARG A 153 6.21 4.59 30.20
CA ARG A 153 6.84 3.64 31.14
C ARG A 153 7.53 2.50 30.42
N ASP A 154 6.86 1.89 29.43
CA ASP A 154 7.39 0.78 28.64
C ASP A 154 8.70 1.18 27.95
N MET A 155 8.81 2.45 27.53
CA MET A 155 10.01 3.05 26.90
C MET A 155 11.04 3.57 27.93
N ASN A 156 10.75 3.51 29.21
CA ASN A 156 11.58 4.09 30.29
C ASN A 156 11.89 5.59 30.09
N ILE A 157 10.89 6.37 29.62
CA ILE A 157 10.98 7.82 29.41
C ILE A 157 9.91 8.57 30.21
N SER A 158 10.17 9.87 30.44
CA SER A 158 9.16 10.71 31.11
C SER A 158 7.93 10.92 30.22
N TYR A 159 6.76 11.03 30.84
CA TYR A 159 5.50 11.32 30.12
C TYR A 159 5.57 12.61 29.29
N ILE A 160 6.27 13.65 29.83
CA ILE A 160 6.44 14.92 29.12
C ILE A 160 7.27 14.73 27.84
N TYR A 161 8.29 13.89 27.91
CA TYR A 161 9.14 13.59 26.75
C TYR A 161 8.38 12.74 25.71
N ALA A 162 7.62 11.73 26.15
CA ALA A 162 6.75 10.96 25.28
C ALA A 162 5.73 11.84 24.53
N LYS A 163 5.16 12.86 25.21
CA LYS A 163 4.25 13.84 24.60
C LYS A 163 4.93 14.69 23.51
N LYS A 164 6.19 15.08 23.73
CA LYS A 164 6.99 15.81 22.72
C LYS A 164 7.31 14.94 21.52
N ILE A 165 7.71 13.65 21.73
CA ILE A 165 7.97 12.71 20.64
C ILE A 165 6.70 12.46 19.83
N LYS A 166 5.57 12.20 20.49
CA LYS A 166 4.27 12.02 19.80
C LYS A 166 3.91 13.22 18.92
N LYS A 167 4.08 14.45 19.45
CA LYS A 167 3.80 15.66 18.69
C LYS A 167 4.66 15.75 17.42
N ARG A 168 5.98 15.53 17.54
CA ARG A 168 6.90 15.52 16.39
C ARG A 168 6.56 14.41 15.38
N ALA A 169 6.23 13.22 15.87
CA ALA A 169 5.83 12.12 15.00
C ALA A 169 4.59 12.48 14.15
N ILE A 170 3.57 13.08 14.76
CA ILE A 170 2.36 13.53 14.05
C ILE A 170 2.69 14.64 13.05
N GLU A 171 3.58 15.58 13.40
CA GLU A 171 4.04 16.63 12.49
C GLU A 171 4.80 16.05 11.27
N ASN A 172 5.63 15.04 11.49
CA ASN A 172 6.37 14.36 10.43
C ASN A 172 5.41 13.57 9.52
N LEU A 173 4.44 12.85 10.09
CA LEU A 173 3.41 12.15 9.30
C LEU A 173 2.59 13.12 8.44
N LYS A 174 2.21 14.29 8.95
CA LYS A 174 1.50 15.31 8.18
C LYS A 174 2.29 15.90 7.01
N LYS A 175 3.62 15.89 7.09
CA LYS A 175 4.48 16.36 5.98
C LYS A 175 4.68 15.30 4.91
N SER A 176 4.48 14.03 5.23
CA SER A 176 4.61 12.90 4.31
C SER A 176 3.28 12.51 3.63
N MET A 177 2.17 13.10 4.06
CA MET A 177 0.85 13.03 3.40
C MET A 177 0.73 14.09 2.30
#